data_986cd529fb055e58718b871ace348909
#
_entry.id   986cd529fb055e58718b871ace348909
#
_cell.length_a   1.000
_cell.length_b   1.000
_cell.length_c   1.000
_cell.angle_alpha   90.00
_cell.angle_beta   90.00
_cell.angle_gamma   90.00
#
_symmetry.space_group_name_H-M   'P 1'
#
loop_
_entity.id
_entity.type
_entity.pdbx_description
1 polymer ?
#
loop_
_entity_poly.entity_id
_entity_poly.type
_entity_poly.pdbx_seq_one_letter_code
_entity_poly.pdbx_strand_id
1 'polypeptide(L)'
;VLAISHRQAPLALLEQVNLDAQGCTALARTLVNLDGVSEAVVLSTCNRTELYLAGDSLDLDAALAALVAQTDADLVRPDTHAWYGSGSNVARHLFRVAAGLESRVEGEREIVTQVRSAITTAREAGTVGSHLDCLFRSAIAVGRRVHQNDRTATARLPQLGLDAARPDAARPAGLTLVMGAGLIAAETVAELVARQMKFVVCARRVERAAMLARRSDQVVPFEELAAMLDRVEVVVCATGARTPLLSVADIIDAMARRDGKPLVIVDLSLPRNVDPAAGRLPGVRLLDLDDLVSGSSIVEVRRRTEVVDDEFRRFESWMAGQIAGRMIASLHSTVRRLCRDALESSLAEVGLSPSAIAAASHRIAGRLLHAPTSTIKALMADGDEAAARQILTSFGIPGWSDDVDDTSGVDAAQQHLQVIASARSVRLVARSGRRCGELGRVRLRPGSVAEIAS
;
A
#
# COMPACT_ATOMS: atom_id res chain seq x y z
N VAL A 1 -0.17 9.11 1.80
CA VAL A 1 -0.94 8.13 2.59
C VAL A 1 -1.19 8.65 3.99
N LEU A 2 -2.40 8.43 4.49
CA LEU A 2 -2.78 8.55 5.89
C LEU A 2 -3.09 7.14 6.40
N ALA A 3 -2.45 6.70 7.48
CA ALA A 3 -2.60 5.35 8.02
C ALA A 3 -2.91 5.36 9.52
N ILE A 4 -3.97 4.68 9.92
CA ILE A 4 -4.32 4.36 11.30
C ILE A 4 -4.13 2.85 11.45
N SER A 5 -3.17 2.43 12.25
CA SER A 5 -2.81 1.03 12.39
C SER A 5 -2.60 0.62 13.84
N HIS A 6 -2.56 -0.68 14.07
CA HIS A 6 -2.31 -1.26 15.40
C HIS A 6 -0.99 -0.80 16.05
N ARG A 7 -0.10 -0.14 15.31
CA ARG A 7 1.17 0.40 15.85
C ARG A 7 0.98 1.70 16.60
N GLN A 8 -0.02 2.50 16.22
CA GLN A 8 -0.29 3.81 16.80
C GLN A 8 -1.64 3.90 17.52
N ALA A 9 -2.59 3.04 17.14
CA ALA A 9 -3.96 3.13 17.60
C ALA A 9 -4.34 1.93 18.47
N PRO A 10 -5.07 2.15 19.57
CA PRO A 10 -5.62 1.06 20.38
C PRO A 10 -6.68 0.29 19.58
N LEU A 11 -6.89 -0.97 19.95
CA LEU A 11 -7.82 -1.87 19.26
C LEU A 11 -9.25 -1.29 19.18
N ALA A 12 -9.71 -0.64 20.24
CA ALA A 12 -11.03 -0.01 20.26
C ALA A 12 -11.21 1.06 19.17
N LEU A 13 -10.15 1.82 18.85
CA LEU A 13 -10.19 2.80 17.78
C LEU A 13 -10.15 2.11 16.39
N LEU A 14 -9.35 1.06 16.24
CA LEU A 14 -9.31 0.28 14.98
C LEU A 14 -10.67 -0.35 14.68
N GLU A 15 -11.40 -0.80 15.68
CA GLU A 15 -12.77 -1.30 15.53
C GLU A 15 -13.73 -0.22 15.03
N GLN A 16 -13.58 1.03 15.50
CA GLN A 16 -14.41 2.16 15.08
C GLN A 16 -14.11 2.60 13.64
N VAL A 17 -12.84 2.68 13.24
CA VAL A 17 -12.45 3.13 11.91
C VAL A 17 -12.47 2.01 10.85
N ASN A 18 -12.84 0.80 11.22
CA ASN A 18 -12.92 -0.33 10.28
C ASN A 18 -14.13 -0.19 9.36
N LEU A 19 -13.88 -0.30 8.06
CA LEU A 19 -14.88 -0.16 6.99
C LEU A 19 -15.06 -1.48 6.23
N ASP A 20 -16.30 -1.79 5.89
CA ASP A 20 -16.59 -2.84 4.91
C ASP A 20 -16.41 -2.33 3.47
N ALA A 21 -16.64 -3.19 2.48
CA ALA A 21 -16.46 -2.84 1.08
C ALA A 21 -17.35 -1.65 0.63
N GLN A 22 -18.56 -1.52 1.19
CA GLN A 22 -19.45 -0.39 0.88
C GLN A 22 -18.92 0.89 1.51
N GLY A 23 -18.48 0.84 2.77
CA GLY A 23 -17.85 1.97 3.47
C GLY A 23 -16.56 2.42 2.76
N CYS A 24 -15.70 1.49 2.35
CA CYS A 24 -14.50 1.80 1.58
C CYS A 24 -14.83 2.50 0.24
N THR A 25 -15.85 2.01 -0.49
CA THR A 25 -16.33 2.62 -1.74
C THR A 25 -16.86 4.03 -1.50
N ALA A 26 -17.70 4.23 -0.48
CA ALA A 26 -18.27 5.52 -0.15
C ALA A 26 -17.17 6.53 0.21
N LEU A 27 -16.25 6.13 1.08
CA LEU A 27 -15.12 6.98 1.48
C LEU A 27 -14.22 7.32 0.30
N ALA A 28 -13.85 6.35 -0.54
CA ALA A 28 -13.00 6.61 -1.71
C ALA A 28 -13.63 7.65 -2.65
N ARG A 29 -14.95 7.58 -2.88
CA ARG A 29 -15.69 8.58 -3.67
C ARG A 29 -15.73 9.94 -2.99
N THR A 30 -15.84 10.01 -1.68
CA THR A 30 -15.76 11.28 -0.95
C THR A 30 -14.37 11.89 -1.09
N LEU A 31 -13.32 11.07 -0.98
CA LEU A 31 -11.93 11.52 -1.04
C LEU A 31 -11.55 12.10 -2.40
N VAL A 32 -11.99 11.51 -3.53
CA VAL A 32 -11.70 12.08 -4.87
C VAL A 32 -12.46 13.37 -5.17
N ASN A 33 -13.45 13.75 -4.35
CA ASN A 33 -14.12 15.03 -4.44
C ASN A 33 -13.46 16.13 -3.58
N LEU A 34 -12.42 15.80 -2.81
CA LEU A 34 -11.61 16.80 -2.11
C LEU A 34 -10.69 17.54 -3.10
N ASP A 35 -10.47 18.81 -2.85
CA ASP A 35 -9.59 19.63 -3.67
C ASP A 35 -8.18 19.01 -3.76
N GLY A 36 -7.63 18.93 -4.95
CA GLY A 36 -6.29 18.41 -5.21
C GLY A 36 -6.18 16.87 -5.19
N VAL A 37 -7.25 16.10 -4.96
CA VAL A 37 -7.23 14.63 -5.00
C VAL A 37 -7.74 14.12 -6.35
N SER A 38 -6.88 13.44 -7.11
CA SER A 38 -7.23 12.81 -8.39
C SER A 38 -7.50 11.31 -8.28
N GLU A 39 -6.87 10.63 -7.32
CA GLU A 39 -7.03 9.19 -7.11
C GLU A 39 -7.14 8.87 -5.61
N ALA A 40 -7.95 7.88 -5.27
CA ALA A 40 -8.10 7.40 -3.90
C ALA A 40 -8.32 5.90 -3.82
N VAL A 41 -7.60 5.24 -2.89
CA VAL A 41 -7.82 3.84 -2.50
C VAL A 41 -7.89 3.76 -0.99
N VAL A 42 -8.90 3.08 -0.47
CA VAL A 42 -9.07 2.80 0.95
C VAL A 42 -8.75 1.35 1.22
N LEU A 43 -7.72 1.10 2.03
CA LEU A 43 -7.36 -0.21 2.55
C LEU A 43 -7.84 -0.31 3.99
N SER A 44 -8.94 -1.00 4.23
CA SER A 44 -9.45 -1.27 5.56
C SER A 44 -9.39 -2.76 5.86
N THR A 45 -8.74 -3.10 6.95
CA THR A 45 -8.58 -4.46 7.45
C THR A 45 -8.79 -4.46 8.96
N CYS A 46 -8.71 -5.61 9.57
CA CYS A 46 -8.79 -5.76 11.02
C CYS A 46 -7.68 -5.00 11.80
N ASN A 47 -6.54 -4.72 11.17
CA ASN A 47 -5.37 -4.16 11.84
C ASN A 47 -5.04 -2.72 11.40
N ARG A 48 -5.75 -2.21 10.38
CA ARG A 48 -5.48 -0.88 9.81
C ARG A 48 -6.61 -0.34 8.96
N THR A 49 -6.72 0.97 8.94
CA THR A 49 -7.44 1.71 7.90
C THR A 49 -6.48 2.75 7.32
N GLU A 50 -6.19 2.63 6.02
CA GLU A 50 -5.20 3.45 5.32
C GLU A 50 -5.84 4.08 4.07
N LEU A 51 -5.63 5.38 3.91
CA LEU A 51 -6.10 6.18 2.78
C LEU A 51 -4.91 6.48 1.87
N TYR A 52 -4.90 5.91 0.68
CA TYR A 52 -3.90 6.19 -0.34
C TYR A 52 -4.48 7.19 -1.32
N LEU A 53 -3.81 8.33 -1.45
CA LEU A 53 -4.26 9.44 -2.29
C LEU A 53 -3.16 9.79 -3.29
N ALA A 54 -3.56 10.14 -4.51
CA ALA A 54 -2.69 10.79 -5.48
C ALA A 54 -3.35 12.07 -5.97
N GLY A 55 -2.55 13.06 -6.29
CA GLY A 55 -3.00 14.38 -6.73
C GLY A 55 -2.04 15.48 -6.32
N ASP A 56 -2.44 16.72 -6.59
CA ASP A 56 -1.67 17.92 -6.29
C ASP A 56 -2.17 18.55 -4.99
N SER A 57 -1.27 19.02 -4.14
CA SER A 57 -1.63 19.78 -2.91
C SER A 57 -2.62 19.06 -1.98
N LEU A 58 -2.37 17.78 -1.67
CA LEU A 58 -3.25 16.94 -0.86
C LEU A 58 -3.44 17.50 0.56
N ASP A 59 -4.69 17.76 0.96
CA ASP A 59 -5.07 18.07 2.32
C ASP A 59 -5.39 16.78 3.10
N LEU A 60 -4.43 16.32 3.90
CA LEU A 60 -4.58 15.10 4.69
C LEU A 60 -5.48 15.28 5.92
N ASP A 61 -5.66 16.51 6.41
CA ASP A 61 -6.59 16.81 7.51
C ASP A 61 -8.03 16.72 7.01
N ALA A 62 -8.32 17.21 5.80
CA ALA A 62 -9.61 17.01 5.16
C ALA A 62 -9.90 15.53 4.88
N ALA A 63 -8.89 14.75 4.48
CA ALA A 63 -9.04 13.31 4.28
C ALA A 63 -9.32 12.58 5.60
N LEU A 64 -8.67 12.97 6.70
CA LEU A 64 -8.95 12.44 8.03
C LEU A 64 -10.36 12.79 8.49
N ALA A 65 -10.79 14.05 8.29
CA ALA A 65 -12.15 14.49 8.63
C ALA A 65 -13.21 13.68 7.87
N ALA A 66 -12.96 13.35 6.59
CA ALA A 66 -13.85 12.49 5.80
C ALA A 66 -13.94 11.06 6.38
N LEU A 67 -12.82 10.48 6.83
CA LEU A 67 -12.81 9.17 7.50
C LEU A 67 -13.60 9.22 8.81
N VAL A 68 -13.35 10.22 9.66
CA VAL A 68 -14.04 10.39 10.94
C VAL A 68 -15.56 10.55 10.73
N ALA A 69 -15.97 11.38 9.77
CA ALA A 69 -17.38 11.58 9.44
C ALA A 69 -18.06 10.29 8.92
N GLN A 70 -17.32 9.40 8.27
CA GLN A 70 -17.83 8.13 7.75
C GLN A 70 -17.97 7.03 8.83
N THR A 71 -17.21 7.15 9.93
CA THR A 71 -17.05 6.08 10.93
C THR A 71 -17.58 6.47 12.32
N ASP A 72 -18.01 7.72 12.53
CA ASP A 72 -18.39 8.27 13.85
C ASP A 72 -17.29 8.07 14.92
N ALA A 73 -16.03 8.07 14.49
CA ALA A 73 -14.90 7.81 15.39
C ALA A 73 -14.47 9.09 16.14
N ASP A 74 -15.08 9.38 17.26
CA ASP A 74 -14.81 10.57 18.09
C ASP A 74 -13.42 10.61 18.73
N LEU A 75 -12.67 9.52 18.66
CA LEU A 75 -11.43 9.33 19.43
C LEU A 75 -10.15 9.44 18.60
N VAL A 76 -10.24 9.80 17.32
CA VAL A 76 -9.04 9.92 16.48
C VAL A 76 -8.26 11.17 16.88
N ARG A 77 -7.06 10.97 17.44
CA ARG A 77 -6.09 12.02 17.67
C ARG A 77 -5.02 11.94 16.57
N PRO A 78 -5.00 12.87 15.60
CA PRO A 78 -4.06 12.80 14.46
C PRO A 78 -2.60 12.65 14.91
N ASP A 79 -2.19 13.40 15.92
CA ASP A 79 -0.82 13.46 16.42
C ASP A 79 -0.31 12.13 17.00
N THR A 80 -1.22 11.25 17.45
CA THR A 80 -0.86 10.03 18.16
C THR A 80 -1.36 8.76 17.50
N HIS A 81 -2.46 8.82 16.73
CA HIS A 81 -3.13 7.64 16.18
C HIS A 81 -2.94 7.46 14.69
N ALA A 82 -2.50 8.51 13.97
CA ALA A 82 -2.30 8.46 12.53
C ALA A 82 -0.82 8.63 12.17
N TRP A 83 -0.41 7.93 11.13
CA TRP A 83 0.87 8.12 10.46
C TRP A 83 0.63 8.69 9.07
N TYR A 84 1.50 9.63 8.68
CA TYR A 84 1.45 10.29 7.38
C TYR A 84 2.71 9.98 6.59
N GLY A 85 2.55 9.67 5.32
CA GLY A 85 3.67 9.43 4.42
C GLY A 85 3.42 10.06 3.05
N SER A 86 4.49 10.51 2.40
CA SER A 86 4.44 11.08 1.04
C SER A 86 5.59 10.55 0.18
N GLY A 87 5.48 10.72 -1.12
CA GLY A 87 6.50 10.34 -2.09
C GLY A 87 6.84 8.83 -2.01
N SER A 88 8.13 8.51 -2.11
CA SER A 88 8.62 7.14 -2.11
C SER A 88 8.34 6.36 -0.81
N ASN A 89 8.13 7.07 0.32
CA ASN A 89 7.75 6.43 1.58
C ASN A 89 6.41 5.71 1.50
N VAL A 90 5.47 6.20 0.67
CA VAL A 90 4.17 5.54 0.42
C VAL A 90 4.36 4.16 -0.20
N ALA A 91 5.23 4.07 -1.21
CA ALA A 91 5.52 2.80 -1.88
C ALA A 91 6.23 1.82 -0.93
N ARG A 92 7.23 2.28 -0.20
CA ARG A 92 7.93 1.46 0.80
C ARG A 92 6.97 0.94 1.86
N HIS A 93 6.08 1.80 2.37
CA HIS A 93 5.08 1.41 3.35
C HIS A 93 4.13 0.33 2.80
N LEU A 94 3.51 0.56 1.63
CA LEU A 94 2.57 -0.40 1.05
C LEU A 94 3.25 -1.74 0.72
N PHE A 95 4.52 -1.73 0.30
CA PHE A 95 5.29 -2.96 0.06
C PHE A 95 5.54 -3.74 1.36
N ARG A 96 5.85 -3.05 2.45
CA ARG A 96 6.00 -3.65 3.78
C ARG A 96 4.66 -4.21 4.29
N VAL A 97 3.55 -3.49 4.06
CA VAL A 97 2.19 -3.95 4.33
C VAL A 97 1.91 -5.25 3.56
N ALA A 98 2.09 -5.24 2.24
CA ALA A 98 1.85 -6.41 1.39
C ALA A 98 2.77 -7.61 1.70
N ALA A 99 3.97 -7.35 2.22
CA ALA A 99 4.90 -8.38 2.69
C ALA A 99 4.55 -8.95 4.09
N GLY A 100 3.53 -8.40 4.76
CA GLY A 100 3.13 -8.79 6.12
C GLY A 100 4.10 -8.31 7.20
N LEU A 101 5.03 -7.38 6.89
CA LEU A 101 5.97 -6.80 7.86
C LEU A 101 5.32 -5.74 8.75
N GLU A 102 4.18 -5.22 8.35
CA GLU A 102 3.38 -4.26 9.10
C GLU A 102 2.12 -4.91 9.71
N SER A 103 1.95 -6.23 9.60
CA SER A 103 0.84 -6.96 10.21
C SER A 103 1.12 -7.23 11.69
N ARG A 104 0.08 -7.35 12.51
CA ARG A 104 0.18 -7.68 13.93
C ARG A 104 0.85 -9.06 14.13
N VAL A 105 0.46 -10.02 13.29
CA VAL A 105 1.18 -11.28 13.13
C VAL A 105 2.04 -11.17 11.87
N GLU A 106 3.34 -11.06 12.09
CA GLU A 106 4.29 -10.91 10.99
C GLU A 106 4.20 -12.08 10.02
N GLY A 107 4.03 -11.74 8.73
CA GLY A 107 3.97 -12.72 7.66
C GLY A 107 2.61 -13.27 7.33
N GLU A 108 1.55 -12.63 7.78
CA GLU A 108 0.19 -12.96 7.40
C GLU A 108 -0.01 -12.84 5.88
N ARG A 109 -0.46 -13.93 5.24
CA ARG A 109 -0.67 -13.96 3.78
C ARG A 109 -1.96 -13.27 3.35
N GLU A 110 -2.93 -13.18 4.24
CA GLU A 110 -4.25 -12.62 3.94
C GLU A 110 -4.15 -11.17 3.50
N ILE A 111 -3.14 -10.43 3.99
CA ILE A 111 -2.91 -9.02 3.63
C ILE A 111 -2.75 -8.80 2.12
N VAL A 112 -2.13 -9.73 1.38
CA VAL A 112 -2.01 -9.60 -0.09
C VAL A 112 -3.39 -9.67 -0.76
N THR A 113 -4.29 -10.50 -0.23
CA THR A 113 -5.66 -10.62 -0.72
C THR A 113 -6.45 -9.35 -0.38
N GLN A 114 -6.25 -8.79 0.82
CA GLN A 114 -6.88 -7.54 1.25
C GLN A 114 -6.40 -6.34 0.42
N VAL A 115 -5.10 -6.22 0.16
CA VAL A 115 -4.53 -5.19 -0.73
C VAL A 115 -5.11 -5.32 -2.15
N ARG A 116 -5.28 -6.55 -2.66
CA ARG A 116 -5.93 -6.79 -3.96
C ARG A 116 -7.41 -6.42 -3.94
N SER A 117 -8.12 -6.75 -2.88
CA SER A 117 -9.53 -6.38 -2.72
C SER A 117 -9.70 -4.87 -2.70
N ALA A 118 -8.86 -4.14 -1.96
CA ALA A 118 -8.90 -2.69 -1.87
C ALA A 118 -8.77 -2.02 -3.24
N ILE A 119 -7.76 -2.39 -4.04
CA ILE A 119 -7.60 -1.81 -5.38
C ILE A 119 -8.72 -2.22 -6.34
N THR A 120 -9.27 -3.42 -6.20
CA THR A 120 -10.39 -3.87 -7.03
C THR A 120 -11.66 -3.07 -6.71
N THR A 121 -11.97 -2.90 -5.42
CA THR A 121 -13.09 -2.07 -4.96
C THR A 121 -12.96 -0.62 -5.45
N ALA A 122 -11.76 -0.04 -5.37
CA ALA A 122 -11.51 1.32 -5.83
C ALA A 122 -11.62 1.47 -7.37
N ARG A 123 -11.19 0.46 -8.15
CA ARG A 123 -11.41 0.42 -9.61
C ARG A 123 -12.91 0.37 -9.96
N GLU A 124 -13.67 -0.47 -9.27
CA GLU A 124 -15.11 -0.56 -9.45
C GLU A 124 -15.83 0.73 -9.05
N ALA A 125 -15.30 1.45 -8.06
CA ALA A 125 -15.77 2.76 -7.64
C ALA A 125 -15.41 3.90 -8.62
N GLY A 126 -14.45 3.68 -9.54
CA GLY A 126 -13.94 4.69 -10.48
C GLY A 126 -13.02 5.72 -9.83
N THR A 127 -12.36 5.38 -8.72
CA THR A 127 -11.51 6.29 -7.93
C THR A 127 -10.01 6.05 -8.13
N VAL A 128 -9.62 5.18 -9.07
CA VAL A 128 -8.23 4.80 -9.34
C VAL A 128 -7.78 5.29 -10.69
N GLY A 129 -6.65 5.96 -10.74
CA GLY A 129 -5.92 6.29 -11.97
C GLY A 129 -4.64 5.48 -12.09
N SER A 130 -3.71 5.97 -12.91
CA SER A 130 -2.47 5.24 -13.25
C SER A 130 -1.48 5.11 -12.10
N HIS A 131 -1.42 6.09 -11.19
CA HIS A 131 -0.44 6.13 -10.11
C HIS A 131 -0.72 5.06 -9.06
N LEU A 132 -1.93 5.08 -8.47
CA LEU A 132 -2.30 4.09 -7.46
C LEU A 132 -2.46 2.70 -8.05
N ASP A 133 -2.92 2.57 -9.31
CA ASP A 133 -2.98 1.27 -9.99
C ASP A 133 -1.61 0.62 -10.09
N CYS A 134 -0.60 1.39 -10.54
CA CYS A 134 0.78 0.91 -10.62
C CYS A 134 1.35 0.53 -9.26
N LEU A 135 1.17 1.42 -8.27
CA LEU A 135 1.65 1.22 -6.90
C LEU A 135 1.08 -0.07 -6.28
N PHE A 136 -0.24 -0.26 -6.34
CA PHE A 136 -0.90 -1.43 -5.76
C PHE A 136 -0.57 -2.72 -6.50
N ARG A 137 -0.43 -2.69 -7.85
CA ARG A 137 0.03 -3.87 -8.61
C ARG A 137 1.44 -4.28 -8.20
N SER A 138 2.34 -3.31 -8.04
CA SER A 138 3.70 -3.57 -7.59
C SER A 138 3.72 -4.16 -6.17
N ALA A 139 2.94 -3.60 -5.24
CA ALA A 139 2.81 -4.12 -3.89
C ALA A 139 2.28 -5.57 -3.85
N ILE A 140 1.27 -5.88 -4.66
CA ILE A 140 0.74 -7.25 -4.78
C ILE A 140 1.82 -8.21 -5.32
N ALA A 141 2.63 -7.77 -6.29
CA ALA A 141 3.74 -8.58 -6.82
C ALA A 141 4.80 -8.84 -5.74
N VAL A 142 5.18 -7.81 -4.97
CA VAL A 142 6.09 -7.92 -3.81
C VAL A 142 5.55 -8.91 -2.79
N GLY A 143 4.31 -8.74 -2.36
CA GLY A 143 3.68 -9.63 -1.38
C GLY A 143 3.65 -11.08 -1.85
N ARG A 144 3.27 -11.33 -3.11
CA ARG A 144 3.31 -12.68 -3.69
C ARG A 144 4.72 -13.27 -3.67
N ARG A 145 5.75 -12.50 -4.03
CA ARG A 145 7.15 -12.96 -4.07
C ARG A 145 7.66 -13.29 -2.68
N VAL A 146 7.34 -12.47 -1.69
CA VAL A 146 7.70 -12.74 -0.28
C VAL A 146 7.06 -14.04 0.19
N HIS A 147 5.77 -14.26 -0.14
CA HIS A 147 5.01 -15.39 0.36
C HIS A 147 5.11 -16.67 -0.49
N GLN A 148 5.68 -16.63 -1.70
CA GLN A 148 5.87 -17.83 -2.54
C GLN A 148 6.73 -18.89 -1.87
N ASN A 149 7.73 -18.49 -1.10
CA ASN A 149 8.64 -19.38 -0.39
C ASN A 149 8.23 -19.66 1.06
N ASP A 150 7.10 -19.12 1.50
CA ASP A 150 6.69 -19.13 2.88
C ASP A 150 5.56 -20.13 3.10
N ARG A 151 5.91 -21.39 3.30
CA ARG A 151 4.95 -22.45 3.65
C ARG A 151 4.42 -22.34 5.08
N THR A 152 4.99 -21.45 5.91
CA THR A 152 4.81 -21.43 7.37
C THR A 152 3.97 -20.28 7.92
N ALA A 153 3.73 -19.20 7.15
CA ALA A 153 3.18 -17.98 7.73
C ALA A 153 1.64 -17.97 7.93
N THR A 154 0.90 -18.65 7.08
CA THR A 154 -0.59 -18.61 7.13
C THR A 154 -1.17 -19.50 8.23
N ALA A 155 -0.47 -20.57 8.58
CA ALA A 155 -0.89 -21.52 9.62
C ALA A 155 -0.62 -21.02 11.05
N ARG A 156 -0.11 -19.80 11.25
CA ARG A 156 0.38 -19.39 12.56
C ARG A 156 -0.69 -18.91 13.52
N LEU A 157 -1.69 -18.13 13.08
CA LEU A 157 -2.74 -17.67 13.98
C LEU A 157 -3.52 -18.81 14.61
N PRO A 158 -4.07 -19.78 13.82
CA PRO A 158 -4.70 -20.95 14.39
C PRO A 158 -3.76 -21.80 15.24
N GLN A 159 -2.50 -21.98 14.81
CA GLN A 159 -1.50 -22.72 15.56
C GLN A 159 -1.20 -22.06 16.90
N LEU A 160 -0.86 -20.75 16.89
CA LEU A 160 -0.59 -19.97 18.09
C LEU A 160 -1.78 -19.98 19.04
N GLY A 161 -2.99 -19.80 18.52
CA GLY A 161 -4.22 -19.84 19.31
C GLY A 161 -4.43 -21.21 19.97
N LEU A 162 -4.27 -22.30 19.23
CA LEU A 162 -4.42 -23.66 19.74
C LEU A 162 -3.30 -24.04 20.72
N ASP A 163 -2.06 -23.61 20.47
CA ASP A 163 -0.92 -23.82 21.38
C ASP A 163 -1.12 -23.05 22.68
N ALA A 164 -1.52 -21.79 22.58
CA ALA A 164 -1.81 -20.95 23.75
C ALA A 164 -3.03 -21.46 24.55
N ALA A 165 -4.03 -21.99 23.85
CA ALA A 165 -5.21 -22.58 24.51
C ALA A 165 -4.86 -23.82 25.33
N ARG A 166 -3.80 -24.55 24.97
CA ARG A 166 -3.41 -25.83 25.57
C ARG A 166 -1.94 -25.85 25.96
N PRO A 167 -1.56 -25.20 27.05
CA PRO A 167 -0.18 -25.19 27.50
C PRO A 167 0.34 -26.57 27.93
N ASP A 168 -0.54 -27.51 28.26
CA ASP A 168 -0.21 -28.90 28.57
C ASP A 168 -0.68 -29.85 27.45
N ALA A 169 0.24 -30.15 26.52
CA ALA A 169 -0.02 -31.05 25.40
C ALA A 169 -0.23 -32.53 25.81
N ALA A 170 0.17 -32.91 27.02
CA ALA A 170 0.03 -34.29 27.52
C ALA A 170 -1.42 -34.63 27.91
N ARG A 171 -2.27 -33.63 28.17
CA ARG A 171 -3.68 -33.84 28.47
C ARG A 171 -4.49 -34.13 27.22
N PRO A 172 -5.37 -35.18 27.22
CA PRO A 172 -6.23 -35.42 26.08
C PRO A 172 -7.05 -34.20 25.69
N ALA A 173 -7.12 -33.93 24.39
CA ALA A 173 -7.87 -32.79 23.88
C ALA A 173 -9.37 -33.04 24.02
N GLY A 174 -10.07 -32.13 24.67
CA GLY A 174 -11.52 -32.08 24.65
C GLY A 174 -12.08 -31.64 23.30
N LEU A 175 -13.38 -31.39 23.25
CA LEU A 175 -14.05 -30.90 22.05
C LEU A 175 -13.74 -29.43 21.84
N THR A 176 -13.34 -29.05 20.61
CA THR A 176 -13.12 -27.68 20.19
C THR A 176 -14.28 -27.19 19.31
N LEU A 177 -14.83 -26.03 19.61
CA LEU A 177 -15.80 -25.33 18.77
C LEU A 177 -15.09 -24.30 17.90
N VAL A 178 -15.26 -24.37 16.60
CA VAL A 178 -14.80 -23.35 15.64
C VAL A 178 -15.99 -22.50 15.19
N MET A 179 -16.00 -21.24 15.53
CA MET A 179 -17.02 -20.28 15.10
C MET A 179 -16.56 -19.58 13.83
N GLY A 180 -17.34 -19.76 12.75
CA GLY A 180 -17.06 -19.14 11.45
C GLY A 180 -16.83 -20.14 10.33
N ALA A 181 -16.83 -19.63 9.09
CA ALA A 181 -16.60 -20.44 7.87
C ALA A 181 -15.77 -19.63 6.84
N GLY A 182 -14.91 -18.73 7.32
CA GLY A 182 -13.94 -17.97 6.54
C GLY A 182 -12.59 -18.68 6.44
N LEU A 183 -11.59 -17.97 5.94
CA LEU A 183 -10.23 -18.50 5.74
C LEU A 183 -9.60 -18.95 7.07
N ILE A 184 -9.61 -18.11 8.10
CA ILE A 184 -9.04 -18.43 9.41
C ILE A 184 -9.75 -19.67 10.04
N ALA A 185 -11.09 -19.77 9.89
CA ALA A 185 -11.82 -20.94 10.33
C ALA A 185 -11.39 -22.21 9.57
N ALA A 186 -11.19 -22.11 8.25
CA ALA A 186 -10.70 -23.22 7.42
C ALA A 186 -9.30 -23.69 7.84
N GLU A 187 -8.40 -22.75 8.09
CA GLU A 187 -7.04 -23.05 8.57
C GLU A 187 -7.06 -23.62 9.99
N THR A 188 -7.94 -23.13 10.87
CA THR A 188 -8.14 -23.70 12.20
C THR A 188 -8.62 -25.15 12.12
N VAL A 189 -9.58 -25.45 11.25
CA VAL A 189 -10.06 -26.81 11.02
C VAL A 189 -8.95 -27.70 10.45
N ALA A 190 -8.17 -27.20 9.49
CA ALA A 190 -7.04 -27.95 8.93
C ALA A 190 -6.00 -28.31 10.01
N GLU A 191 -5.71 -27.39 10.91
CA GLU A 191 -4.79 -27.61 12.03
C GLU A 191 -5.34 -28.60 13.05
N LEU A 192 -6.63 -28.49 13.39
CA LEU A 192 -7.30 -29.46 14.28
C LEU A 192 -7.29 -30.86 13.70
N VAL A 193 -7.50 -31.01 12.38
CA VAL A 193 -7.41 -32.31 11.67
C VAL A 193 -5.97 -32.82 11.71
N ALA A 194 -4.98 -31.99 11.46
CA ALA A 194 -3.55 -32.38 11.50
C ALA A 194 -3.13 -32.87 12.90
N ARG A 195 -3.68 -32.25 13.94
CA ARG A 195 -3.46 -32.63 15.36
C ARG A 195 -4.38 -33.76 15.84
N GLN A 196 -5.24 -34.32 15.01
CA GLN A 196 -6.23 -35.38 15.35
C GLN A 196 -7.15 -34.97 16.52
N MET A 197 -7.46 -33.65 16.65
CA MET A 197 -8.32 -33.10 17.68
C MET A 197 -9.80 -33.23 17.29
N LYS A 198 -10.67 -33.40 18.28
CA LYS A 198 -12.13 -33.39 18.06
C LYS A 198 -12.62 -31.98 17.93
N PHE A 199 -13.45 -31.71 16.92
CA PHE A 199 -14.01 -30.38 16.71
C PHE A 199 -15.41 -30.42 16.12
N VAL A 200 -16.11 -29.29 16.28
CA VAL A 200 -17.36 -28.97 15.58
C VAL A 200 -17.25 -27.56 15.02
N VAL A 201 -17.96 -27.31 13.92
CA VAL A 201 -17.96 -25.98 13.26
C VAL A 201 -19.36 -25.36 13.41
N CYS A 202 -19.39 -24.13 13.89
CA CYS A 202 -20.61 -23.34 14.00
C CYS A 202 -20.54 -22.11 13.10
N ALA A 203 -21.50 -21.93 12.21
CA ALA A 203 -21.60 -20.74 11.37
C ALA A 203 -23.03 -20.46 10.96
N ARG A 204 -23.37 -19.18 10.71
CA ARG A 204 -24.68 -18.77 10.20
C ARG A 204 -25.05 -19.41 8.85
N ARG A 205 -24.05 -19.74 8.03
CA ARG A 205 -24.23 -20.45 6.75
C ARG A 205 -23.79 -21.89 6.93
N VAL A 206 -24.75 -22.74 7.24
CA VAL A 206 -24.54 -24.16 7.51
C VAL A 206 -23.83 -24.88 6.36
N GLU A 207 -24.16 -24.52 5.10
CA GLU A 207 -23.54 -25.12 3.91
C GLU A 207 -22.02 -24.86 3.86
N ARG A 208 -21.58 -23.64 4.25
CA ARG A 208 -20.15 -23.31 4.31
C ARG A 208 -19.45 -24.04 5.46
N ALA A 209 -20.11 -24.17 6.61
CA ALA A 209 -19.58 -24.95 7.72
C ALA A 209 -19.42 -26.42 7.34
N ALA A 210 -20.40 -27.00 6.61
CA ALA A 210 -20.36 -28.38 6.14
C ALA A 210 -19.20 -28.65 5.17
N MET A 211 -18.84 -27.68 4.31
CA MET A 211 -17.67 -27.81 3.44
C MET A 211 -16.34 -27.87 4.22
N LEU A 212 -16.25 -27.22 5.37
CA LEU A 212 -15.07 -27.26 6.23
C LEU A 212 -15.02 -28.50 7.10
N ALA A 213 -16.14 -28.90 7.65
CA ALA A 213 -16.26 -29.97 8.64
C ALA A 213 -15.99 -31.39 8.08
N ARG A 214 -16.04 -31.60 6.77
CA ARG A 214 -15.89 -32.89 6.07
C ARG A 214 -16.95 -33.94 6.44
N ARG A 215 -17.66 -33.79 7.54
CA ARG A 215 -18.72 -34.67 8.05
C ARG A 215 -19.87 -33.83 8.58
N SER A 216 -21.09 -34.22 8.31
CA SER A 216 -22.31 -33.50 8.71
C SER A 216 -22.52 -33.46 10.23
N ASP A 217 -22.04 -34.46 10.97
CA ASP A 217 -22.13 -34.55 12.43
C ASP A 217 -21.17 -33.60 13.16
N GLN A 218 -20.31 -32.90 12.42
CA GLN A 218 -19.40 -31.90 12.92
C GLN A 218 -19.91 -30.47 12.72
N VAL A 219 -21.13 -30.29 12.20
CA VAL A 219 -21.72 -28.95 12.00
C VAL A 219 -22.79 -28.71 13.05
N VAL A 220 -22.71 -27.51 13.66
CA VAL A 220 -23.67 -27.05 14.66
C VAL A 220 -24.36 -25.79 14.13
N PRO A 221 -25.70 -25.77 14.11
CA PRO A 221 -26.43 -24.53 13.80
C PRO A 221 -26.08 -23.41 14.78
N PHE A 222 -26.16 -22.15 14.31
CA PHE A 222 -25.78 -20.99 15.13
C PHE A 222 -26.69 -20.85 16.37
N GLU A 223 -27.93 -21.27 16.25
CA GLU A 223 -28.94 -21.25 17.32
C GLU A 223 -28.58 -22.18 18.48
N GLU A 224 -27.76 -23.20 18.24
CA GLU A 224 -27.32 -24.17 19.26
C GLU A 224 -25.97 -23.72 19.91
N LEU A 225 -25.43 -22.58 19.55
CA LEU A 225 -24.13 -22.09 20.05
C LEU A 225 -24.07 -22.09 21.58
N ALA A 226 -25.08 -21.54 22.24
CA ALA A 226 -25.14 -21.44 23.70
C ALA A 226 -25.10 -22.81 24.40
N ALA A 227 -25.78 -23.83 23.83
CA ALA A 227 -25.76 -25.18 24.35
C ALA A 227 -24.40 -25.89 24.11
N MET A 228 -23.68 -25.50 23.07
CA MET A 228 -22.35 -26.04 22.82
C MET A 228 -21.30 -25.57 23.81
N LEU A 229 -21.43 -24.34 24.35
CA LEU A 229 -20.49 -23.81 25.33
C LEU A 229 -20.36 -24.67 26.57
N ASP A 230 -21.39 -25.43 26.93
CA ASP A 230 -21.38 -26.34 28.10
C ASP A 230 -20.48 -27.57 27.87
N ARG A 231 -20.29 -27.97 26.60
CA ARG A 231 -19.71 -29.24 26.17
C ARG A 231 -18.27 -29.13 25.65
N VAL A 232 -17.85 -27.93 25.23
CA VAL A 232 -16.54 -27.72 24.62
C VAL A 232 -15.52 -27.26 25.64
N GLU A 233 -14.24 -27.57 25.44
CA GLU A 233 -13.13 -27.07 26.25
C GLU A 233 -12.55 -25.79 25.67
N VAL A 234 -12.52 -25.69 24.34
CA VAL A 234 -11.95 -24.56 23.60
C VAL A 234 -12.98 -24.04 22.61
N VAL A 235 -13.11 -22.72 22.55
CA VAL A 235 -13.83 -22.00 21.49
C VAL A 235 -12.83 -21.19 20.69
N VAL A 236 -12.83 -21.35 19.37
CA VAL A 236 -12.04 -20.52 18.46
C VAL A 236 -13.00 -19.67 17.65
N CYS A 237 -13.00 -18.36 17.89
CA CYS A 237 -13.78 -17.41 17.10
C CYS A 237 -12.98 -16.96 15.89
N ALA A 238 -13.53 -17.14 14.70
CA ALA A 238 -12.90 -16.80 13.41
C ALA A 238 -13.97 -16.32 12.41
N THR A 239 -14.76 -15.31 12.82
CA THR A 239 -15.83 -14.73 12.00
C THR A 239 -15.57 -13.27 11.63
N GLY A 240 -16.19 -12.79 10.57
CA GLY A 240 -16.20 -11.37 10.19
C GLY A 240 -17.44 -10.63 10.72
N ALA A 241 -18.00 -11.05 11.85
CA ALA A 241 -19.14 -10.35 12.47
C ALA A 241 -18.69 -8.98 13.02
N ARG A 242 -19.50 -7.96 12.81
CA ARG A 242 -19.20 -6.57 13.25
C ARG A 242 -19.53 -6.32 14.73
N THR A 243 -20.32 -7.19 15.31
CA THR A 243 -20.73 -7.12 16.73
C THR A 243 -20.32 -8.40 17.42
N PRO A 244 -20.01 -8.35 18.73
CA PRO A 244 -19.74 -9.55 19.52
C PRO A 244 -20.87 -10.57 19.36
N LEU A 245 -20.48 -11.82 19.16
CA LEU A 245 -21.41 -12.96 19.04
C LEU A 245 -21.59 -13.70 20.36
N LEU A 246 -20.64 -13.56 21.29
CA LEU A 246 -20.68 -14.10 22.64
C LEU A 246 -20.64 -12.95 23.63
N SER A 247 -21.77 -12.72 24.27
CA SER A 247 -21.87 -11.73 25.34
C SER A 247 -21.37 -12.31 26.68
N VAL A 248 -21.07 -11.44 27.63
CA VAL A 248 -20.73 -11.84 29.01
C VAL A 248 -21.84 -12.68 29.64
N ALA A 249 -23.12 -12.35 29.38
CA ALA A 249 -24.28 -13.08 29.90
C ALA A 249 -24.31 -14.52 29.37
N ASP A 250 -24.08 -14.73 28.05
CA ASP A 250 -24.05 -16.06 27.45
C ASP A 250 -22.98 -16.95 28.09
N ILE A 251 -21.82 -16.35 28.41
CA ILE A 251 -20.70 -17.06 29.02
C ILE A 251 -20.96 -17.34 30.51
N ILE A 252 -21.56 -16.41 31.25
CA ILE A 252 -21.97 -16.65 32.64
C ILE A 252 -22.95 -17.83 32.71
N ASP A 253 -23.96 -17.83 31.86
CA ASP A 253 -24.96 -18.90 31.81
C ASP A 253 -24.32 -20.24 31.45
N ALA A 254 -23.39 -20.26 30.50
CA ALA A 254 -22.64 -21.45 30.17
C ALA A 254 -21.79 -21.95 31.35
N MET A 255 -21.05 -21.05 32.00
CA MET A 255 -20.18 -21.39 33.14
C MET A 255 -20.96 -21.95 34.31
N ALA A 256 -22.18 -21.48 34.55
CA ALA A 256 -23.07 -22.02 35.59
C ALA A 256 -23.47 -23.50 35.35
N ARG A 257 -23.54 -23.93 34.09
CA ARG A 257 -23.86 -25.32 33.67
C ARG A 257 -22.66 -26.25 33.52
N ARG A 258 -21.43 -25.71 33.62
CA ARG A 258 -20.19 -26.46 33.35
C ARG A 258 -19.61 -27.22 34.55
N ASP A 259 -20.24 -27.20 35.71
CA ASP A 259 -19.77 -27.87 36.93
C ASP A 259 -18.27 -27.57 37.23
N GLY A 260 -17.87 -26.29 37.13
CA GLY A 260 -16.51 -25.88 37.42
C GLY A 260 -15.46 -26.19 36.32
N LYS A 261 -15.84 -26.78 35.18
CA LYS A 261 -14.91 -27.02 34.06
C LYS A 261 -14.51 -25.73 33.41
N PRO A 262 -13.21 -25.47 33.22
CA PRO A 262 -12.74 -24.23 32.60
C PRO A 262 -13.15 -24.15 31.12
N LEU A 263 -13.28 -22.91 30.64
CA LEU A 263 -13.52 -22.58 29.24
C LEU A 263 -12.37 -21.71 28.70
N VAL A 264 -11.73 -22.16 27.63
CA VAL A 264 -10.74 -21.33 26.92
C VAL A 264 -11.38 -20.79 25.66
N ILE A 265 -11.30 -19.49 25.47
CA ILE A 265 -11.81 -18.81 24.28
C ILE A 265 -10.62 -18.15 23.58
N VAL A 266 -10.45 -18.45 22.30
CA VAL A 266 -9.44 -17.86 21.44
C VAL A 266 -10.17 -17.01 20.40
N ASP A 267 -10.10 -15.69 20.53
CA ASP A 267 -10.75 -14.77 19.60
C ASP A 267 -9.74 -14.28 18.53
N LEU A 268 -9.81 -14.92 17.37
CA LEU A 268 -9.03 -14.56 16.18
C LEU A 268 -9.77 -13.56 15.28
N SER A 269 -10.94 -13.07 15.74
CA SER A 269 -11.80 -12.20 14.94
C SER A 269 -11.47 -10.72 15.16
N LEU A 270 -11.68 -9.93 14.10
CA LEU A 270 -11.72 -8.48 14.19
C LEU A 270 -12.84 -7.96 13.26
N PRO A 271 -13.73 -7.17 13.82
CA PRO A 271 -13.89 -6.82 15.24
C PRO A 271 -14.02 -8.08 16.13
N ARG A 272 -13.74 -7.91 17.46
CA ARG A 272 -13.83 -9.00 18.43
C ARG A 272 -15.21 -9.64 18.43
N ASN A 273 -15.24 -10.97 18.48
CA ASN A 273 -16.50 -11.72 18.57
C ASN A 273 -16.91 -12.02 20.00
N VAL A 274 -16.04 -11.76 20.96
CA VAL A 274 -16.27 -12.01 22.39
C VAL A 274 -16.11 -10.69 23.14
N ASP A 275 -17.05 -10.42 24.06
CA ASP A 275 -16.93 -9.25 24.94
C ASP A 275 -15.67 -9.43 25.83
N PRO A 276 -14.72 -8.46 25.83
CA PRO A 276 -13.51 -8.53 26.63
C PRO A 276 -13.73 -8.73 28.14
N ALA A 277 -14.87 -8.29 28.66
CA ALA A 277 -15.23 -8.49 30.05
C ALA A 277 -15.39 -9.97 30.43
N ALA A 278 -15.61 -10.85 29.45
CA ALA A 278 -15.67 -12.32 29.66
C ALA A 278 -14.35 -12.87 30.22
N GLY A 279 -13.21 -12.30 29.88
CA GLY A 279 -11.91 -12.71 30.39
C GLY A 279 -11.71 -12.50 31.89
N ARG A 280 -12.62 -11.75 32.55
CA ARG A 280 -12.62 -11.54 34.00
C ARG A 280 -13.46 -12.57 34.76
N LEU A 281 -14.20 -13.41 34.08
CA LEU A 281 -15.05 -14.40 34.68
C LEU A 281 -14.23 -15.57 35.26
N PRO A 282 -14.58 -16.07 36.48
CA PRO A 282 -13.90 -17.23 37.04
C PRO A 282 -14.01 -18.45 36.15
N GLY A 283 -12.89 -19.12 35.90
CA GLY A 283 -12.84 -20.33 35.04
C GLY A 283 -12.85 -20.05 33.53
N VAL A 284 -12.93 -18.80 33.11
CA VAL A 284 -12.81 -18.39 31.71
C VAL A 284 -11.41 -17.85 31.43
N ARG A 285 -10.79 -18.34 30.37
CA ARG A 285 -9.54 -17.79 29.82
C ARG A 285 -9.82 -17.29 28.41
N LEU A 286 -9.86 -15.99 28.25
CA LEU A 286 -9.97 -15.32 26.96
C LEU A 286 -8.57 -14.98 26.44
N LEU A 287 -8.28 -15.39 25.22
CA LEU A 287 -7.06 -15.05 24.48
C LEU A 287 -7.48 -14.32 23.22
N ASP A 288 -7.04 -13.11 23.05
CA ASP A 288 -7.26 -12.33 21.84
C ASP A 288 -5.99 -12.27 20.98
N LEU A 289 -6.06 -11.54 19.87
CA LEU A 289 -4.93 -11.39 18.94
C LEU A 289 -3.71 -10.72 19.62
N ASP A 290 -3.91 -9.85 20.61
CA ASP A 290 -2.80 -9.19 21.33
C ASP A 290 -2.03 -10.20 22.18
N ASP A 291 -2.74 -11.13 22.81
CA ASP A 291 -2.15 -12.19 23.64
C ASP A 291 -1.35 -13.21 22.81
N LEU A 292 -1.70 -13.37 21.53
CA LEU A 292 -1.11 -14.38 20.63
C LEU A 292 0.13 -13.87 19.90
N VAL A 293 0.43 -12.58 19.93
CA VAL A 293 1.61 -11.99 19.29
C VAL A 293 2.88 -12.38 20.03
N SER A 294 3.42 -13.52 19.70
CA SER A 294 4.76 -13.92 20.11
C SER A 294 5.67 -14.09 18.90
N GLY A 295 6.67 -13.23 18.85
CA GLY A 295 7.92 -13.26 18.09
C GLY A 295 7.99 -14.09 16.80
N SER A 296 7.84 -13.45 15.68
CA SER A 296 8.34 -13.97 14.40
C SER A 296 9.87 -14.18 14.50
N SER A 297 10.38 -15.21 13.84
CA SER A 297 11.83 -15.44 13.79
C SER A 297 12.53 -14.21 13.18
N ILE A 298 13.49 -13.60 13.88
CA ILE A 298 14.31 -12.46 13.43
C ILE A 298 14.88 -12.70 12.03
N VAL A 299 15.25 -13.95 11.71
CA VAL A 299 15.78 -14.36 10.41
C VAL A 299 14.73 -14.19 9.30
N GLU A 300 13.48 -14.53 9.60
CA GLU A 300 12.40 -14.43 8.61
C GLU A 300 12.01 -12.97 8.33
N VAL A 301 11.92 -12.14 9.36
CA VAL A 301 11.72 -10.69 9.26
C VAL A 301 12.81 -10.06 8.40
N ARG A 302 14.07 -10.41 8.67
CA ARG A 302 15.21 -9.90 7.90
C ARG A 302 15.12 -10.31 6.42
N ARG A 303 14.85 -11.58 6.12
CA ARG A 303 14.67 -12.06 4.74
C ARG A 303 13.58 -11.30 3.99
N ARG A 304 12.42 -11.08 4.63
CA ARG A 304 11.31 -10.33 4.04
C ARG A 304 11.67 -8.88 3.80
N THR A 305 12.36 -8.25 4.76
CA THR A 305 12.83 -6.87 4.62
C THR A 305 13.79 -6.73 3.44
N GLU A 306 14.73 -7.66 3.27
CA GLU A 306 15.67 -7.66 2.15
C GLU A 306 14.93 -7.76 0.79
N VAL A 307 13.91 -8.64 0.69
CA VAL A 307 13.09 -8.75 -0.53
C VAL A 307 12.31 -7.46 -0.81
N VAL A 308 11.72 -6.85 0.22
CA VAL A 308 11.01 -5.58 0.09
C VAL A 308 11.93 -4.47 -0.37
N ASP A 309 13.13 -4.35 0.24
CA ASP A 309 14.09 -3.30 -0.12
C ASP A 309 14.63 -3.48 -1.54
N ASP A 310 14.84 -4.72 -2.00
CA ASP A 310 15.23 -5.01 -3.38
C ASP A 310 14.14 -4.59 -4.38
N GLU A 311 12.89 -4.97 -4.12
CA GLU A 311 11.78 -4.61 -4.99
C GLU A 311 11.49 -3.11 -4.94
N PHE A 312 11.66 -2.48 -3.79
CA PHE A 312 11.52 -1.03 -3.65
C PHE A 312 12.55 -0.29 -4.51
N ARG A 313 13.83 -0.68 -4.48
CA ARG A 313 14.86 -0.10 -5.36
C ARG A 313 14.53 -0.25 -6.85
N ARG A 314 13.98 -1.41 -7.25
CA ARG A 314 13.55 -1.63 -8.63
C ARG A 314 12.38 -0.73 -9.01
N PHE A 315 11.43 -0.56 -8.09
CA PHE A 315 10.28 0.32 -8.29
C PHE A 315 10.69 1.77 -8.40
N GLU A 316 11.59 2.26 -7.52
CA GLU A 316 12.14 3.62 -7.60
C GLU A 316 12.87 3.85 -8.94
N SER A 317 13.71 2.92 -9.35
CA SER A 317 14.41 3.00 -10.64
C SER A 317 13.43 3.01 -11.83
N TRP A 318 12.37 2.20 -11.77
CA TRP A 318 11.34 2.18 -12.79
C TRP A 318 10.56 3.50 -12.83
N MET A 319 10.14 4.02 -11.67
CA MET A 319 9.46 5.32 -11.54
C MET A 319 10.31 6.46 -12.09
N ALA A 320 11.59 6.52 -11.69
CA ALA A 320 12.54 7.49 -12.21
C ALA A 320 12.65 7.41 -13.74
N GLY A 321 12.66 6.20 -14.30
CA GLY A 321 12.64 5.98 -15.75
C GLY A 321 11.37 6.48 -16.44
N GLN A 322 10.20 6.33 -15.80
CA GLN A 322 8.92 6.85 -16.32
C GLN A 322 8.91 8.38 -16.34
N ILE A 323 9.33 9.01 -15.24
CA ILE A 323 9.45 10.46 -15.14
C ILE A 323 10.44 10.99 -16.18
N ALA A 324 11.63 10.37 -16.28
CA ALA A 324 12.63 10.72 -17.31
C ALA A 324 12.06 10.62 -18.72
N GLY A 325 11.29 9.56 -19.00
CA GLY A 325 10.64 9.36 -20.29
C GLY A 325 9.69 10.50 -20.66
N ARG A 326 8.86 10.95 -19.72
CA ARG A 326 7.94 12.09 -19.92
C ARG A 326 8.69 13.40 -20.08
N MET A 327 9.70 13.67 -19.25
CA MET A 327 10.58 14.83 -19.38
C MET A 327 11.23 14.91 -20.79
N ILE A 328 11.79 13.79 -21.24
CA ILE A 328 12.43 13.68 -22.55
C ILE A 328 11.41 13.90 -23.67
N ALA A 329 10.21 13.33 -23.57
CA ALA A 329 9.16 13.52 -24.57
C ALA A 329 8.74 15.00 -24.69
N SER A 330 8.52 15.68 -23.54
CA SER A 330 8.23 17.10 -23.49
C SER A 330 9.35 17.94 -24.12
N LEU A 331 10.60 17.67 -23.73
CA LEU A 331 11.77 18.35 -24.29
C LEU A 331 11.86 18.17 -25.83
N HIS A 332 11.69 16.93 -26.29
CA HIS A 332 11.75 16.65 -27.75
C HIS A 332 10.60 17.31 -28.50
N SER A 333 9.39 17.35 -27.97
CA SER A 333 8.24 17.97 -28.62
C SER A 333 8.44 19.48 -28.75
N THR A 334 8.87 20.13 -27.67
CA THR A 334 9.12 21.57 -27.64
C THR A 334 10.23 21.95 -28.61
N VAL A 335 11.41 21.31 -28.53
CA VAL A 335 12.53 21.64 -29.40
C VAL A 335 12.23 21.35 -30.88
N ARG A 336 11.50 20.29 -31.21
CA ARG A 336 11.07 20.04 -32.60
C ARG A 336 10.16 21.14 -33.14
N ARG A 337 9.23 21.62 -32.31
CA ARG A 337 8.35 22.75 -32.65
C ARG A 337 9.20 23.99 -32.93
N LEU A 338 10.07 24.37 -31.99
CA LEU A 338 10.96 25.54 -32.16
C LEU A 338 11.84 25.47 -33.41
N CYS A 339 12.40 24.25 -33.69
CA CYS A 339 13.18 24.05 -34.91
C CYS A 339 12.34 24.19 -36.18
N ARG A 340 11.09 23.73 -36.14
CA ARG A 340 10.16 23.86 -37.27
C ARG A 340 9.82 25.32 -37.51
N ASP A 341 9.38 26.03 -36.47
CA ASP A 341 8.97 27.43 -36.54
C ASP A 341 10.14 28.32 -37.08
N ALA A 342 11.37 28.08 -36.58
CA ALA A 342 12.56 28.76 -37.05
C ALA A 342 12.87 28.45 -38.52
N LEU A 343 12.71 27.23 -38.97
CA LEU A 343 12.95 26.86 -40.38
C LEU A 343 11.87 27.41 -41.30
N GLU A 344 10.61 27.38 -40.90
CA GLU A 344 9.49 27.98 -41.63
C GLU A 344 9.68 29.47 -41.84
N SER A 345 10.01 30.18 -40.72
CA SER A 345 10.26 31.60 -40.75
C SER A 345 11.51 31.99 -41.63
N SER A 346 12.61 31.23 -41.46
CA SER A 346 13.86 31.55 -42.12
C SER A 346 13.92 31.18 -43.59
N LEU A 347 13.11 30.20 -44.02
CA LEU A 347 13.11 29.63 -45.34
C LEU A 347 11.81 29.85 -46.12
N ALA A 348 10.98 30.79 -45.65
CA ALA A 348 9.70 31.13 -46.30
C ALA A 348 9.86 31.48 -47.81
N GLU A 349 10.95 32.15 -48.18
CA GLU A 349 11.25 32.52 -49.55
C GLU A 349 11.80 31.41 -50.42
N VAL A 350 12.27 30.29 -49.81
CA VAL A 350 12.93 29.18 -50.52
C VAL A 350 11.93 28.15 -51.04
N GLY A 351 10.67 28.20 -50.59
CA GLY A 351 9.59 27.33 -51.10
C GLY A 351 9.77 25.83 -50.76
N LEU A 352 10.37 25.50 -49.60
CA LEU A 352 10.53 24.09 -49.19
C LEU A 352 9.17 23.44 -48.87
N SER A 353 9.04 22.17 -49.18
CA SER A 353 7.83 21.42 -48.79
C SER A 353 7.72 21.25 -47.28
N PRO A 354 6.49 21.22 -46.70
CA PRO A 354 6.29 20.99 -45.27
C PRO A 354 6.95 19.69 -44.77
N SER A 355 7.02 18.66 -45.60
CA SER A 355 7.69 17.39 -45.28
C SER A 355 9.21 17.53 -45.19
N ALA A 356 9.83 18.37 -46.03
CA ALA A 356 11.27 18.65 -45.98
C ALA A 356 11.62 19.43 -44.71
N ILE A 357 10.80 20.41 -44.33
CA ILE A 357 10.96 21.19 -43.09
C ILE A 357 10.79 20.27 -41.85
N ALA A 358 9.79 19.41 -41.85
CA ALA A 358 9.58 18.46 -40.75
C ALA A 358 10.76 17.49 -40.59
N ALA A 359 11.28 16.96 -41.70
CA ALA A 359 12.45 16.06 -41.71
C ALA A 359 13.73 16.77 -41.23
N ALA A 360 13.92 18.04 -41.63
CA ALA A 360 15.05 18.84 -41.18
C ALA A 360 14.94 19.16 -39.68
N SER A 361 13.77 19.60 -39.21
CA SER A 361 13.49 19.86 -37.77
C SER A 361 13.78 18.61 -36.93
N HIS A 362 13.33 17.46 -37.34
CA HIS A 362 13.56 16.19 -36.64
C HIS A 362 15.07 15.86 -36.53
N ARG A 363 15.84 16.02 -37.63
CA ARG A 363 17.29 15.77 -37.63
C ARG A 363 18.06 16.75 -36.77
N ILE A 364 17.69 18.03 -36.80
CA ILE A 364 18.33 19.09 -36.00
C ILE A 364 18.05 18.83 -34.52
N ALA A 365 16.78 18.65 -34.16
CA ALA A 365 16.37 18.37 -32.78
C ALA A 365 17.06 17.10 -32.24
N GLY A 366 17.14 16.02 -33.02
CA GLY A 366 17.79 14.78 -32.59
C GLY A 366 19.28 14.96 -32.28
N ARG A 367 20.01 15.81 -33.06
CA ARG A 367 21.41 16.13 -32.79
C ARG A 367 21.60 17.02 -31.57
N LEU A 368 20.74 18.04 -31.40
CA LEU A 368 20.79 18.96 -30.28
C LEU A 368 20.45 18.27 -28.96
N LEU A 369 19.50 17.35 -28.98
CA LEU A 369 18.93 16.73 -27.77
C LEU A 369 19.66 15.46 -27.32
N HIS A 370 20.65 14.98 -28.06
CA HIS A 370 21.36 13.75 -27.69
C HIS A 370 22.02 13.86 -26.30
N ALA A 371 22.79 14.91 -26.07
CA ALA A 371 23.45 15.14 -24.79
C ALA A 371 22.46 15.45 -23.64
N PRO A 372 21.49 16.41 -23.79
CA PRO A 372 20.48 16.66 -22.76
C PRO A 372 19.68 15.42 -22.38
N THR A 373 19.25 14.60 -23.35
CA THR A 373 18.52 13.35 -23.11
C THR A 373 19.33 12.38 -22.26
N SER A 374 20.62 12.20 -22.58
CA SER A 374 21.52 11.33 -21.82
C SER A 374 21.74 11.85 -20.40
N THR A 375 21.86 13.17 -20.23
CA THR A 375 22.04 13.80 -18.93
C THR A 375 20.79 13.67 -18.07
N ILE A 376 19.59 13.89 -18.61
CA ILE A 376 18.33 13.67 -17.88
C ILE A 376 18.25 12.24 -17.37
N LYS A 377 18.55 11.25 -18.21
CA LYS A 377 18.53 9.82 -17.80
C LYS A 377 19.51 9.55 -16.66
N ALA A 378 20.72 10.10 -16.72
CA ALA A 378 21.73 9.93 -15.68
C ALA A 378 21.29 10.57 -14.36
N LEU A 379 20.86 11.83 -14.39
CA LEU A 379 20.39 12.55 -13.21
C LEU A 379 19.19 11.85 -12.54
N MET A 380 18.24 11.39 -13.34
CA MET A 380 17.09 10.65 -12.82
C MET A 380 17.50 9.28 -12.22
N ALA A 381 18.49 8.62 -12.78
CA ALA A 381 19.03 7.39 -12.21
C ALA A 381 19.77 7.62 -10.88
N ASP A 382 20.40 8.80 -10.73
CA ASP A 382 21.08 9.24 -9.50
C ASP A 382 20.11 9.89 -8.49
N GLY A 383 18.81 10.00 -8.81
CA GLY A 383 17.77 10.59 -7.95
C GLY A 383 17.76 12.11 -7.94
N ASP A 384 18.51 12.78 -8.81
CA ASP A 384 18.57 14.23 -8.89
C ASP A 384 17.54 14.79 -9.91
N GLU A 385 16.27 14.67 -9.55
CA GLU A 385 15.16 15.19 -10.33
C GLU A 385 15.20 16.70 -10.47
N ALA A 386 15.68 17.41 -9.45
CA ALA A 386 15.79 18.88 -9.47
C ALA A 386 16.72 19.35 -10.57
N ALA A 387 17.90 18.73 -10.70
CA ALA A 387 18.83 19.04 -11.79
C ALA A 387 18.26 18.64 -13.17
N ALA A 388 17.53 17.55 -13.26
CA ALA A 388 16.84 17.17 -14.49
C ALA A 388 15.78 18.21 -14.93
N ARG A 389 15.00 18.73 -13.99
CA ARG A 389 14.03 19.82 -14.24
C ARG A 389 14.71 21.12 -14.70
N GLN A 390 15.89 21.46 -14.17
CA GLN A 390 16.67 22.61 -14.63
C GLN A 390 17.04 22.52 -16.12
N ILE A 391 17.31 21.31 -16.62
CA ILE A 391 17.53 21.13 -18.06
C ILE A 391 16.29 21.54 -18.85
N LEU A 392 15.08 21.09 -18.45
CA LEU A 392 13.85 21.48 -19.15
C LEU A 392 13.65 22.99 -19.13
N THR A 393 13.86 23.62 -17.98
CA THR A 393 13.77 25.08 -17.83
C THR A 393 14.73 25.81 -18.77
N SER A 394 15.97 25.31 -18.97
CA SER A 394 16.95 25.90 -19.89
C SER A 394 16.53 25.80 -21.37
N PHE A 395 15.58 24.96 -21.70
CA PHE A 395 14.96 24.85 -23.03
C PHE A 395 13.62 25.58 -23.13
N GLY A 396 13.26 26.43 -22.15
CA GLY A 396 12.03 27.20 -22.14
C GLY A 396 10.80 26.37 -21.77
N ILE A 397 10.95 25.36 -20.94
CA ILE A 397 9.88 24.56 -20.34
C ILE A 397 9.89 24.82 -18.82
N PRO A 398 9.44 26.02 -18.35
CA PRO A 398 9.36 26.33 -16.94
C PRO A 398 8.17 25.62 -16.30
N GLY A 399 8.32 25.18 -15.04
CA GLY A 399 7.20 24.62 -14.28
C GLY A 399 6.72 23.26 -14.77
N TRP A 400 7.61 22.47 -15.41
CA TRP A 400 7.23 21.11 -15.82
C TRP A 400 6.67 20.33 -14.63
N SER A 401 5.39 19.97 -14.71
CA SER A 401 4.68 19.10 -13.79
C SER A 401 4.41 17.74 -14.47
N ASP A 402 4.13 16.73 -13.69
CA ASP A 402 3.78 15.40 -14.22
C ASP A 402 2.44 15.39 -14.98
N ASP A 403 1.67 16.49 -14.95
CA ASP A 403 0.39 16.63 -15.61
C ASP A 403 0.52 16.95 -17.10
N VAL A 404 -0.28 16.27 -17.92
CA VAL A 404 -0.13 16.11 -19.37
C VAL A 404 -0.64 17.33 -20.18
N ASP A 405 -1.17 18.39 -19.58
CA ASP A 405 -1.92 19.45 -20.32
C ASP A 405 -1.44 20.90 -20.09
N ASP A 406 -0.14 21.20 -20.19
CA ASP A 406 0.26 22.61 -20.29
C ASP A 406 0.86 22.98 -21.66
N THR A 407 0.02 23.58 -22.50
CA THR A 407 0.39 24.18 -23.80
C THR A 407 0.84 25.64 -23.69
N SER A 408 0.99 26.22 -22.47
CA SER A 408 1.16 27.68 -22.25
C SER A 408 2.61 28.20 -22.31
N GLY A 409 3.61 27.34 -22.50
CA GLY A 409 5.04 27.73 -22.46
C GLY A 409 5.63 28.39 -23.74
N VAL A 410 4.81 28.88 -24.68
CA VAL A 410 5.27 29.25 -26.02
C VAL A 410 6.07 30.57 -26.07
N ASP A 411 5.71 31.55 -25.23
CA ASP A 411 6.30 32.90 -25.35
C ASP A 411 7.68 33.04 -24.68
N ALA A 412 7.98 32.26 -23.64
CA ALA A 412 9.27 32.25 -22.95
C ALA A 412 10.38 31.60 -23.78
N ALA A 413 10.03 30.64 -24.65
CA ALA A 413 10.99 29.87 -25.42
C ALA A 413 11.63 30.65 -26.56
N GLN A 414 10.95 31.65 -27.13
CA GLN A 414 11.49 32.48 -28.21
C GLN A 414 12.65 33.37 -27.77
N GLN A 415 12.64 33.85 -26.53
CA GLN A 415 13.74 34.69 -26.00
C GLN A 415 15.01 33.88 -25.71
N HIS A 416 14.92 32.58 -25.43
CA HIS A 416 16.08 31.72 -25.10
C HIS A 416 16.83 31.16 -26.31
N LEU A 417 16.22 31.12 -27.50
CA LEU A 417 16.91 30.65 -28.72
C LEU A 417 18.08 31.55 -29.14
N GLN A 418 18.05 32.85 -28.80
CA GLN A 418 19.19 33.76 -29.04
C GLN A 418 20.39 33.43 -28.16
N VAL A 419 20.20 32.85 -26.97
CA VAL A 419 21.28 32.44 -26.05
C VAL A 419 21.92 31.13 -26.51
N ILE A 420 21.14 30.21 -27.10
CA ILE A 420 21.63 28.92 -27.60
C ILE A 420 22.46 29.07 -28.89
N ALA A 421 22.18 30.09 -29.69
CA ALA A 421 22.97 30.42 -30.90
C ALA A 421 24.42 30.84 -30.58
N SER A 422 24.70 31.28 -29.36
CA SER A 422 26.06 31.56 -28.88
C SER A 422 26.80 30.33 -28.34
N ALA A 423 26.51 29.16 -28.89
CA ALA A 423 26.94 27.82 -28.45
C ALA A 423 28.48 27.60 -28.35
N ARG A 424 29.19 28.41 -27.60
CA ARG A 424 30.55 28.11 -27.14
C ARG A 424 30.57 27.19 -25.88
N SER A 425 29.53 27.18 -25.09
CA SER A 425 29.47 26.41 -23.85
C SER A 425 29.29 24.92 -24.06
N VAL A 426 28.61 24.48 -25.13
CA VAL A 426 28.37 23.04 -25.39
C VAL A 426 29.63 22.33 -25.95
N ARG A 427 30.61 23.04 -26.52
CA ARG A 427 31.88 22.45 -26.98
C ARG A 427 32.86 22.08 -25.87
N LEU A 428 32.70 22.62 -24.65
CA LEU A 428 33.62 22.32 -23.54
C LEU A 428 33.38 20.93 -22.88
N VAL A 429 32.15 20.45 -22.89
CA VAL A 429 31.82 19.15 -22.30
C VAL A 429 32.16 17.97 -23.23
N ALA A 430 32.14 18.21 -24.54
CA ALA A 430 32.41 17.14 -25.52
C ALA A 430 33.92 16.83 -25.77
N ARG A 431 34.86 17.64 -25.23
CA ARG A 431 36.31 17.46 -25.44
C ARG A 431 37.07 16.80 -24.27
N SER A 432 36.48 16.58 -23.12
CA SER A 432 37.14 15.86 -22.04
C SER A 432 36.75 14.38 -22.07
N GLY A 433 37.29 13.63 -23.03
CA GLY A 433 37.32 12.18 -23.05
C GLY A 433 38.23 11.66 -21.92
N ARG A 434 37.84 11.84 -20.66
CA ARG A 434 38.42 11.13 -19.53
C ARG A 434 37.40 10.19 -18.95
N ARG A 435 37.86 8.98 -18.73
CA ARG A 435 37.11 7.86 -18.15
C ARG A 435 36.42 8.29 -16.85
N CYS A 436 35.19 7.92 -16.70
CA CYS A 436 34.43 8.00 -15.45
C CYS A 436 35.21 7.34 -14.31
N GLY A 437 35.81 8.13 -13.43
CA GLY A 437 36.59 7.61 -12.31
C GLY A 437 36.92 8.64 -11.25
N GLU A 438 36.94 9.92 -11.61
CA GLU A 438 37.30 10.99 -10.67
C GLU A 438 36.58 12.29 -11.03
N LEU A 439 35.35 12.44 -10.61
CA LEU A 439 34.70 13.75 -10.53
C LEU A 439 34.50 14.08 -9.05
N GLY A 440 35.55 14.72 -8.51
CA GLY A 440 35.45 15.47 -7.26
C GLY A 440 34.37 16.54 -7.38
N ARG A 441 33.63 16.71 -6.28
CA ARG A 441 32.56 17.69 -6.13
C ARG A 441 33.03 19.09 -6.56
N VAL A 442 32.59 19.57 -7.70
CA VAL A 442 32.70 20.97 -8.07
C VAL A 442 31.59 21.75 -7.35
N ARG A 443 31.92 22.39 -6.25
CA ARG A 443 31.08 23.42 -5.63
C ARG A 443 31.06 24.62 -6.54
N LEU A 444 29.93 24.87 -7.21
CA LEU A 444 29.64 26.16 -7.80
C LEU A 444 29.41 27.15 -6.66
N ARG A 445 30.26 28.17 -6.52
CA ARG A 445 30.03 29.34 -5.62
C ARG A 445 28.92 30.20 -6.19
N PRO A 446 27.91 30.61 -5.41
CA PRO A 446 26.97 31.63 -5.86
C PRO A 446 27.71 32.97 -5.90
N GLY A 447 27.84 33.60 -7.07
CA GLY A 447 28.42 34.92 -7.18
C GLY A 447 29.08 35.28 -8.51
N SER A 448 29.16 34.44 -9.52
CA SER A 448 29.90 34.73 -10.74
C SER A 448 29.05 35.03 -12.00
N VAL A 449 27.81 35.46 -11.84
CA VAL A 449 26.92 35.81 -12.99
C VAL A 449 26.77 37.31 -13.20
N ALA A 450 27.51 38.18 -12.45
CA ALA A 450 27.34 39.62 -12.49
C ALA A 450 28.44 40.39 -13.26
N GLU A 451 29.33 39.75 -14.02
CA GLU A 451 30.42 40.48 -14.71
C GLU A 451 30.61 40.06 -16.18
N ILE A 452 29.55 39.91 -16.97
CA ILE A 452 29.66 39.95 -18.44
C ILE A 452 28.42 40.67 -18.99
N ALA A 453 28.33 41.97 -18.70
CA ALA A 453 27.52 42.92 -19.44
C ALA A 453 28.19 44.28 -19.31
N SER A 454 29.25 44.50 -20.08
CA SER A 454 29.74 45.78 -20.60
C SER A 454 30.57 45.51 -21.85
#